data_9baf2d03413ba329fbbc0cbaf165f6cc
#
_entry.id   9baf2d03413ba329fbbc0cbaf165f6cc
#
_cell.length_a   1.000
_cell.length_b   1.000
_cell.length_c   1.000
_cell.angle_alpha   90.00
_cell.angle_beta   90.00
_cell.angle_gamma   90.00
#
_symmetry.space_group_name_H-M   'P 1'
#
loop_
_entity.id
_entity.type
_entity.pdbx_description
1 polymer ?
#
loop_
_entity_poly.entity_id
_entity_poly.type
_entity_poly.pdbx_seq_one_letter_code
_entity_poly.pdbx_strand_id
1 'polypeptide(L)'
;MRAYERLAQEGYEGIISLHIAGVLSGTIESARAAADQVAIDVRVIDSACCTAQAALQVKQLCALRDAGATLDEAQAAIEELVPKTQFLVACDTLEKLTERWSPFRRP
;
A
#
# COMPACT_ATOMS: atom_id res chain seq x y z
N MET A 1 0.82 2.10 -13.79
CA MET A 1 1.82 2.88 -14.55
C MET A 1 1.32 4.23 -15.02
N ARG A 2 0.14 4.29 -15.65
CA ARG A 2 -0.45 5.57 -16.10
C ARG A 2 -0.61 6.61 -14.99
N ALA A 3 -1.01 6.18 -13.78
CA ALA A 3 -1.17 7.07 -12.65
C ALA A 3 0.17 7.68 -12.23
N TYR A 4 1.23 6.89 -12.23
CA TYR A 4 2.57 7.35 -11.87
C TYR A 4 3.10 8.34 -12.90
N GLU A 5 2.93 8.03 -14.18
CA GLU A 5 3.34 8.93 -15.27
C GLU A 5 2.58 10.25 -15.22
N ARG A 6 1.27 10.20 -14.96
CA ARG A 6 0.45 11.40 -14.85
C ARG A 6 0.92 12.29 -13.70
N LEU A 7 1.16 11.70 -12.53
CA LEU A 7 1.63 12.46 -11.37
C LEU A 7 3.02 13.07 -11.60
N ALA A 8 3.90 12.35 -12.29
CA ALA A 8 5.21 12.89 -12.67
C ALA A 8 5.06 14.09 -13.61
N GLN A 9 4.16 14.01 -14.58
CA GLN A 9 3.86 15.11 -15.51
C GLN A 9 3.25 16.33 -14.82
N GLU A 10 2.49 16.09 -13.74
CA GLU A 10 1.90 17.18 -12.94
C GLU A 10 2.90 17.87 -12.02
N GLY A 11 4.15 17.43 -12.00
CA GLY A 11 5.23 18.08 -11.26
C GLY A 11 5.51 17.53 -9.88
N TYR A 12 4.90 16.41 -9.49
CA TYR A 12 5.21 15.77 -8.21
C TYR A 12 6.58 15.10 -8.24
N GLU A 13 7.32 15.22 -7.15
CA GLU A 13 8.68 14.70 -7.04
C GLU A 13 8.75 13.27 -6.49
N GLY A 14 7.71 12.83 -5.81
CA GLY A 14 7.65 11.50 -5.22
C GLY A 14 6.21 11.04 -5.01
N ILE A 15 6.04 9.73 -4.96
CA ILE A 15 4.73 9.09 -4.82
C ILE A 15 4.83 8.01 -3.75
N ILE A 16 3.86 7.97 -2.83
CA ILE A 16 3.61 6.81 -1.99
C ILE A 16 2.40 6.09 -2.55
N SER A 17 2.61 4.86 -2.99
CA SER A 17 1.57 4.00 -3.56
C SER A 17 1.19 2.94 -2.54
N LEU A 18 0.07 3.17 -1.87
CA LEU A 18 -0.43 2.28 -0.83
C LEU A 18 -1.45 1.32 -1.42
N HIS A 19 -1.26 0.04 -1.20
CA HIS A 19 -2.08 -1.02 -1.80
C HIS A 19 -2.72 -1.91 -0.75
N ILE A 20 -3.82 -2.56 -1.16
CA ILE A 20 -4.45 -3.59 -0.32
C ILE A 20 -3.49 -4.74 -0.08
N ALA A 21 -3.75 -5.52 0.96
CA ALA A 21 -2.88 -6.60 1.39
C ALA A 21 -2.45 -7.50 0.22
N GLY A 22 -1.15 -7.66 0.03
CA GLY A 22 -0.58 -8.49 -1.04
C GLY A 22 -0.99 -9.94 -0.94
N VAL A 23 -1.27 -10.43 0.27
CA VAL A 23 -1.77 -11.79 0.49
C VAL A 23 -3.20 -11.98 -0.03
N LEU A 24 -3.96 -10.90 -0.24
CA LEU A 24 -5.33 -10.94 -0.75
C LEU A 24 -5.43 -10.59 -2.23
N SER A 25 -4.45 -9.90 -2.78
CA SER A 25 -4.51 -9.40 -4.15
C SER A 25 -3.12 -9.29 -4.75
N GLY A 26 -3.01 -9.54 -6.06
CA GLY A 26 -1.78 -9.33 -6.83
C GLY A 26 -1.54 -7.89 -7.27
N THR A 27 -2.39 -6.95 -6.89
CA THR A 27 -2.29 -5.55 -7.32
C THR A 27 -0.96 -4.91 -6.94
N ILE A 28 -0.43 -5.21 -5.76
CA ILE A 28 0.82 -4.64 -5.28
C ILE A 28 2.02 -5.07 -6.14
N GLU A 29 2.02 -6.28 -6.68
CA GLU A 29 3.10 -6.73 -7.55
C GLU A 29 3.09 -5.96 -8.89
N SER A 30 1.90 -5.69 -9.42
CA SER A 30 1.76 -4.84 -10.60
C SER A 30 2.24 -3.42 -10.34
N ALA A 31 1.95 -2.88 -9.16
CA ALA A 31 2.42 -1.55 -8.76
C ALA A 31 3.94 -1.49 -8.62
N ARG A 32 4.54 -2.52 -8.05
CA ARG A 32 6.02 -2.60 -7.93
C ARG A 32 6.68 -2.65 -9.29
N ALA A 33 6.15 -3.45 -10.21
CA ALA A 33 6.66 -3.53 -11.57
C ALA A 33 6.54 -2.18 -12.29
N ALA A 34 5.44 -1.47 -12.12
CA ALA A 34 5.26 -0.15 -12.69
C ALA A 34 6.21 0.89 -12.08
N ALA A 35 6.46 0.81 -10.78
CA ALA A 35 7.37 1.72 -10.08
C ALA A 35 8.79 1.63 -10.64
N ASP A 36 9.23 0.45 -11.03
CA ASP A 36 10.56 0.22 -11.60
C ASP A 36 10.71 0.82 -13.01
N GLN A 37 9.62 1.15 -13.68
CA GLN A 37 9.61 1.65 -15.05
C GLN A 37 9.47 3.16 -15.17
N VAL A 38 9.27 3.88 -14.07
CA VAL A 38 9.12 5.34 -14.08
C VAL A 38 10.31 6.01 -13.42
N ALA A 39 10.59 7.24 -13.83
CA ALA A 39 11.74 8.01 -13.34
C ALA A 39 11.49 8.64 -11.96
N ILE A 40 10.24 8.91 -11.63
CA ILE A 40 9.87 9.51 -10.34
C ILE A 40 10.06 8.48 -9.21
N ASP A 41 10.40 8.98 -8.02
CA ASP A 41 10.55 8.11 -6.84
C ASP A 41 9.18 7.61 -6.37
N VAL A 42 8.92 6.33 -6.53
CA VAL A 42 7.66 5.68 -6.12
C VAL A 42 7.96 4.67 -5.01
N ARG A 43 7.33 4.88 -3.86
CA ARG A 43 7.42 3.98 -2.71
C ARG A 43 6.14 3.17 -2.64
N VAL A 44 6.23 1.87 -2.99
CA VAL A 44 5.09 0.95 -2.97
C VAL A 44 5.02 0.29 -1.59
N ILE A 45 3.89 0.45 -0.92
CA ILE A 45 3.69 -0.03 0.45
C ILE A 45 2.50 -0.97 0.51
N ASP A 46 2.70 -2.14 1.12
CA ASP A 46 1.63 -3.08 1.45
C ASP A 46 0.96 -2.61 2.74
N SER A 47 -0.30 -2.24 2.66
CA SER A 47 -1.06 -1.78 3.83
C SER A 47 -1.39 -2.90 4.81
N ALA A 48 -1.25 -4.15 4.39
CA ALA A 48 -1.66 -5.35 5.12
C ALA A 48 -3.16 -5.38 5.47
N CYS A 49 -3.96 -4.58 4.79
CA CYS A 49 -5.40 -4.47 5.02
C CYS A 49 -6.11 -4.05 3.73
N CYS A 50 -7.41 -3.77 3.81
CA CYS A 50 -8.15 -3.17 2.71
C CYS A 50 -9.29 -2.31 3.25
N THR A 51 -10.00 -1.63 2.36
CA THR A 51 -11.17 -0.78 2.67
C THR A 51 -10.86 0.33 3.70
N ALA A 52 -11.64 0.43 4.79
CA ALA A 52 -11.57 1.55 5.74
C ALA A 52 -10.21 1.68 6.43
N GLN A 53 -9.55 0.56 6.74
CA GLN A 53 -8.24 0.57 7.39
C GLN A 53 -7.19 1.20 6.49
N ALA A 54 -7.19 0.84 5.19
CA ALA A 54 -6.31 1.44 4.21
C ALA A 54 -6.61 2.94 4.04
N ALA A 55 -7.89 3.33 4.07
CA ALA A 55 -8.29 4.74 3.99
C ALA A 55 -7.74 5.55 5.16
N LEU A 56 -7.73 4.99 6.36
CA LEU A 56 -7.13 5.66 7.53
C LEU A 56 -5.63 5.88 7.36
N GLN A 57 -4.93 4.92 6.76
CA GLN A 57 -3.51 5.05 6.46
C GLN A 57 -3.25 6.14 5.43
N VAL A 58 -4.07 6.20 4.37
CA VAL A 58 -3.99 7.27 3.36
C VAL A 58 -4.23 8.64 3.99
N LYS A 59 -5.20 8.73 4.89
CA LYS A 59 -5.49 9.98 5.61
C LYS A 59 -4.28 10.44 6.44
N GLN A 60 -3.61 9.52 7.10
CA GLN A 60 -2.39 9.81 7.85
C GLN A 60 -1.26 10.29 6.93
N LEU A 61 -1.10 9.66 5.77
CA LEU A 61 -0.11 10.07 4.77
C LEU A 61 -0.38 11.49 4.26
N CYS A 62 -1.64 11.81 4.01
CA CYS A 62 -2.02 13.16 3.58
C CYS A 62 -1.71 14.20 4.65
N ALA A 63 -1.96 13.90 5.91
CA ALA A 63 -1.63 14.78 7.02
C ALA A 63 -0.10 15.02 7.12
N LEU A 64 0.70 13.98 6.94
CA LEU A 64 2.16 14.08 6.94
C LEU A 64 2.65 14.94 5.76
N ARG A 65 2.07 14.74 4.58
CA ARG A 65 2.38 15.55 3.40
C ARG A 65 2.10 17.03 3.68
N ASP A 66 0.94 17.34 4.21
CA ASP A 66 0.52 18.71 4.49
C ASP A 66 1.38 19.36 5.60
N ALA A 67 1.95 18.54 6.49
CA ALA A 67 2.90 19.00 7.51
C ALA A 67 4.33 19.17 6.98
N GLY A 68 4.58 18.88 5.72
CA GLY A 68 5.89 19.04 5.10
C GLY A 68 6.85 17.87 5.30
N ALA A 69 6.35 16.69 5.66
CA ALA A 69 7.19 15.51 5.82
C ALA A 69 7.83 15.10 4.49
N THR A 70 9.05 14.59 4.57
CA THR A 70 9.74 14.01 3.41
C THR A 70 9.13 12.66 3.04
N LEU A 71 9.47 12.17 1.85
CA LEU A 71 9.02 10.85 1.40
C LEU A 71 9.51 9.75 2.33
N ASP A 72 10.76 9.83 2.78
CA ASP A 72 11.33 8.87 3.73
C ASP A 72 10.63 8.90 5.08
N GLU A 73 10.32 10.09 5.61
CA GLU A 73 9.60 10.24 6.87
C GLU A 73 8.19 9.68 6.78
N ALA A 74 7.48 9.94 5.69
CA ALA A 74 6.14 9.44 5.46
C ALA A 74 6.13 7.91 5.34
N GLN A 75 7.08 7.35 4.60
CA GLN A 75 7.23 5.90 4.47
C GLN A 75 7.48 5.24 5.82
N ALA A 76 8.42 5.78 6.60
CA ALA A 76 8.74 5.24 7.92
C ALA A 76 7.53 5.27 8.86
N ALA A 77 6.76 6.36 8.85
CA ALA A 77 5.57 6.49 9.68
C ALA A 77 4.50 5.45 9.33
N ILE A 78 4.29 5.18 8.03
CA ILE A 78 3.32 4.19 7.60
C ILE A 78 3.81 2.78 7.88
N GLU A 79 5.06 2.48 7.67
CA GLU A 79 5.63 1.17 7.99
C GLU A 79 5.54 0.85 9.49
N GLU A 80 5.60 1.86 10.34
CA GLU A 80 5.35 1.71 11.78
C GLU A 80 3.87 1.47 12.07
N LEU A 81 2.97 2.12 11.34
CA LEU A 81 1.52 2.01 11.54
C LEU A 81 0.93 0.69 11.04
N VAL A 82 1.46 0.14 9.95
CA VAL A 82 0.93 -1.08 9.32
C VAL A 82 0.78 -2.24 10.32
N PRO A 83 1.78 -2.62 11.12
CA PRO A 83 1.62 -3.73 12.08
C PRO A 83 0.64 -3.41 13.21
N LYS A 84 0.31 -2.15 13.43
CA LYS A 84 -0.66 -1.72 14.46
C LYS A 84 -2.09 -1.66 13.94
N THR A 85 -2.28 -1.81 12.64
CA THR A 85 -3.59 -1.77 11.99
C THR A 85 -4.18 -3.17 11.96
N GLN A 86 -5.42 -3.33 12.45
CA GLN A 86 -6.11 -4.60 12.42
C GLN A 86 -7.11 -4.65 11.28
N PHE A 87 -7.16 -5.78 10.63
CA PHE A 87 -8.10 -6.07 9.55
C PHE A 87 -8.85 -7.36 9.88
N LEU A 88 -10.17 -7.24 9.97
CA LEU A 88 -11.06 -8.36 10.27
C LEU A 88 -11.97 -8.61 9.10
N VAL A 89 -12.14 -9.87 8.74
CA VAL A 89 -13.03 -10.30 7.67
C VAL A 89 -13.83 -11.52 8.13
N ALA A 90 -15.12 -11.51 7.78
CA ALA A 90 -16.00 -12.66 7.99
C ALA A 90 -16.28 -13.31 6.64
N CYS A 91 -16.07 -14.62 6.56
CA CYS A 91 -16.27 -15.39 5.34
C CYS A 91 -17.24 -16.54 5.57
N ASP A 92 -18.11 -16.82 4.60
CA ASP A 92 -19.00 -17.99 4.64
C ASP A 92 -18.20 -19.29 4.61
N THR A 93 -17.08 -19.29 3.92
CA THR A 93 -16.16 -20.42 3.81
C THR A 93 -14.71 -19.91 3.80
N LEU A 94 -13.82 -20.70 4.38
CA LEU A 94 -12.40 -20.38 4.45
C LEU A 94 -11.59 -21.02 3.33
N GLU A 95 -12.20 -21.83 2.48
CA GLU A 95 -11.50 -22.61 1.46
C GLU A 95 -10.67 -21.73 0.54
N LYS A 96 -11.30 -20.73 -0.09
CA LYS A 96 -10.61 -19.82 -1.01
C LYS A 96 -9.65 -18.87 -0.31
N LEU A 97 -9.98 -18.47 0.90
CA LEU A 97 -9.13 -17.61 1.70
C LEU A 97 -7.85 -18.33 2.10
N THR A 98 -7.93 -19.61 2.47
CA THR A 98 -6.75 -20.41 2.84
C THR A 98 -5.85 -20.70 1.65
N GLU A 99 -6.38 -20.73 0.43
CA GLU A 99 -5.57 -20.86 -0.78
C GLU A 99 -4.71 -19.63 -1.04
N ARG A 100 -5.27 -18.43 -0.83
CA ARG A 100 -4.60 -17.16 -1.12
C ARG A 100 -3.81 -16.62 0.05
N TRP A 101 -4.43 -16.64 1.21
CA TRP A 101 -3.84 -16.14 2.44
C TRP A 101 -4.03 -17.19 3.51
N SER A 102 -2.95 -17.80 3.90
CA SER A 102 -2.99 -18.80 4.95
C SER A 102 -1.89 -18.50 5.97
N PRO A 103 -2.27 -18.10 7.17
CA PRO A 103 -1.32 -18.05 8.27
C PRO A 103 -0.83 -19.46 8.62
N PHE A 104 -1.52 -20.48 8.11
CA PHE A 104 -1.17 -21.88 8.28
C PHE A 104 -0.42 -22.47 7.10
N ARG A 105 -0.27 -21.71 6.01
CA ARG A 105 0.51 -22.12 4.86
C ARG A 105 1.99 -22.02 5.24
N ARG A 106 2.59 -23.14 5.43
CA ARG A 106 4.02 -23.19 5.64
C ARG A 106 4.72 -22.85 4.32
N PRO A 107 5.79 -22.06 4.36
CA PRO A 107 6.60 -21.81 3.17
C PRO A 107 7.21 -23.09 2.61
#